data_cdfd6504b4206e49a96094ad220dcf6c
#
_entry.id   cdfd6504b4206e49a96094ad220dcf6c
#
_cell.length_a   1.000
_cell.length_b   1.000
_cell.length_c   1.000
_cell.angle_alpha   90.00
_cell.angle_beta   90.00
_cell.angle_gamma   90.00
#
_symmetry.space_group_name_H-M   'P 1'
#
loop_
_entity.id
_entity.type
_entity.pdbx_description
1 polymer ?
#
loop_
_entity_poly.entity_id
_entity_poly.type
_entity_poly.pdbx_seq_one_letter_code
_entity_poly.pdbx_strand_id
1 'polypeptide(L)'
;MADDIPTGTMSNDDPSVRFHMQTEIAAESPTLIEGLPGLGLVASIAVDQITKQLGLELHGSIVSEDFPPVTSFHDGRVRDTVRVYAGEDPAVMTLQSDVPIPPSAVGSLSQCVLNDLADQFDRAVFLAGAPAESEEQLGEVSGVATSDELEEAITGAGITLAEGTGTIGGVTGALVNDCYQADIPAAVLIVRSNPYIPDPSAARDVIEEALEPLVEFDIDTEELLEQAEEIQRQKQQIAEQLQQYQQEETEPRQTAGMFQ
;
A
#
# COMPACT_ATOMS: atom_id res chain seq x y z
N MET A 1 3.98 -55.63 7.98
CA MET A 1 3.70 -54.76 6.84
C MET A 1 3.85 -53.32 7.36
N ALA A 2 5.00 -52.74 7.10
CA ALA A 2 5.25 -51.35 7.42
C ALA A 2 4.99 -50.57 6.12
N ASP A 3 3.99 -49.70 6.16
CA ASP A 3 3.67 -48.82 5.04
C ASP A 3 4.77 -47.78 4.90
N ASP A 4 5.45 -47.80 3.76
CA ASP A 4 6.37 -46.74 3.33
C ASP A 4 5.61 -45.44 3.12
N ILE A 5 5.87 -44.48 3.99
CA ILE A 5 5.50 -43.06 3.76
C ILE A 5 6.50 -42.55 2.72
N PRO A 6 6.05 -42.09 1.54
CA PRO A 6 6.96 -41.49 0.57
C PRO A 6 7.49 -40.17 1.14
N THR A 7 8.75 -40.12 1.55
CA THR A 7 9.50 -38.90 1.75
C THR A 7 9.72 -38.26 0.38
N GLY A 8 8.80 -37.38 -0.02
CA GLY A 8 9.01 -36.48 -1.16
C GLY A 8 10.19 -35.59 -0.85
N THR A 9 11.32 -35.84 -1.48
CA THR A 9 12.44 -34.90 -1.56
C THR A 9 11.93 -33.65 -2.27
N MET A 10 11.76 -32.57 -1.54
CA MET A 10 11.56 -31.25 -2.13
C MET A 10 12.78 -30.96 -3.01
N SER A 11 12.58 -30.75 -4.30
CA SER A 11 13.62 -30.31 -5.20
C SER A 11 13.95 -28.87 -4.85
N ASN A 12 15.23 -28.53 -4.79
CA ASN A 12 15.77 -27.20 -4.45
C ASN A 12 15.48 -26.13 -5.54
N ASP A 13 14.58 -26.41 -6.48
CA ASP A 13 14.20 -25.55 -7.61
C ASP A 13 12.77 -24.98 -7.50
N ASP A 14 12.09 -25.20 -6.37
CA ASP A 14 10.76 -24.63 -6.17
C ASP A 14 10.90 -23.15 -5.72
N PRO A 15 10.29 -22.18 -6.40
CA PRO A 15 10.43 -20.76 -6.03
C PRO A 15 9.96 -20.53 -4.60
N SER A 16 10.74 -19.77 -3.84
CA SER A 16 10.45 -19.46 -2.42
C SER A 16 9.15 -18.65 -2.26
N VAL A 17 8.68 -18.00 -3.33
CA VAL A 17 7.44 -17.23 -3.42
C VAL A 17 6.61 -17.73 -4.60
N ARG A 18 5.30 -17.90 -4.41
CA ARG A 18 4.38 -18.43 -5.42
C ARG A 18 3.03 -17.71 -5.36
N PHE A 19 2.44 -17.47 -6.53
CA PHE A 19 1.06 -17.05 -6.66
C PHE A 19 0.13 -18.26 -6.71
N HIS A 20 -0.89 -18.25 -5.87
CA HIS A 20 -1.96 -19.24 -5.84
C HIS A 20 -3.26 -18.60 -6.34
N MET A 21 -3.60 -18.84 -7.59
CA MET A 21 -4.88 -18.41 -8.15
C MET A 21 -6.02 -19.14 -7.45
N GLN A 22 -7.02 -18.41 -7.02
CA GLN A 22 -8.24 -18.93 -6.38
C GLN A 22 -9.46 -18.80 -7.28
N THR A 23 -9.60 -17.65 -7.95
CA THR A 23 -10.69 -17.34 -8.87
C THR A 23 -10.11 -16.77 -10.14
N GLU A 24 -10.45 -17.34 -11.29
CA GLU A 24 -10.11 -16.75 -12.58
C GLU A 24 -11.07 -15.58 -12.85
N ILE A 25 -10.52 -14.40 -13.08
CA ILE A 25 -11.26 -13.18 -13.38
C ILE A 25 -10.83 -12.71 -14.78
N ALA A 26 -11.78 -12.64 -15.68
CA ALA A 26 -11.54 -12.35 -17.11
C ALA A 26 -11.55 -10.83 -17.36
N ALA A 27 -10.73 -10.06 -16.62
CA ALA A 27 -10.56 -8.65 -16.90
C ALA A 27 -9.75 -8.45 -18.18
N GLU A 28 -10.25 -7.65 -19.11
CA GLU A 28 -9.50 -7.28 -20.32
C GLU A 28 -8.58 -6.10 -19.99
N SER A 29 -7.25 -6.31 -20.12
CA SER A 29 -6.24 -5.25 -19.95
C SER A 29 -6.29 -4.50 -18.61
N PRO A 30 -6.34 -5.19 -17.45
CA PRO A 30 -6.48 -4.49 -16.18
C PRO A 30 -5.24 -3.68 -15.81
N THR A 31 -5.46 -2.61 -15.06
CA THR A 31 -4.38 -1.87 -14.39
C THR A 31 -4.12 -2.50 -13.03
N LEU A 32 -2.87 -2.93 -12.77
CA LEU A 32 -2.45 -3.36 -11.43
C LEU A 32 -2.16 -2.14 -10.56
N ILE A 33 -2.82 -2.03 -9.39
CA ILE A 33 -2.56 -1.00 -8.39
C ILE A 33 -1.92 -1.65 -7.16
N GLU A 34 -0.73 -1.21 -6.78
CA GLU A 34 0.01 -1.76 -5.63
C GLU A 34 -0.33 -0.99 -4.35
N GLY A 35 -0.76 -1.71 -3.32
CA GLY A 35 -1.14 -1.24 -2.00
C GLY A 35 -0.36 -1.89 -0.87
N LEU A 36 0.94 -2.15 -1.05
CA LEU A 36 1.77 -2.73 0.01
C LEU A 36 2.09 -1.71 1.11
N PRO A 37 2.22 -2.16 2.38
CA PRO A 37 2.46 -1.26 3.50
C PRO A 37 3.74 -0.44 3.33
N GLY A 38 3.60 0.88 3.35
CA GLY A 38 4.66 1.87 3.26
C GLY A 38 4.45 3.03 4.22
N LEU A 39 5.12 4.15 3.96
CA LEU A 39 5.07 5.35 4.78
C LEU A 39 3.65 5.92 4.83
N GLY A 40 3.17 6.26 6.03
CA GLY A 40 1.82 6.76 6.25
C GLY A 40 0.71 5.74 5.97
N LEU A 41 1.04 4.50 5.60
CA LEU A 41 0.11 3.46 5.12
C LEU A 41 -0.78 3.91 3.96
N VAL A 42 -0.38 4.97 3.23
CA VAL A 42 -1.19 5.60 2.18
C VAL A 42 -1.60 4.58 1.12
N ALA A 43 -0.64 3.80 0.59
CA ALA A 43 -0.90 2.77 -0.41
C ALA A 43 -1.90 1.72 0.08
N SER A 44 -1.70 1.20 1.29
CA SER A 44 -2.58 0.17 1.87
C SER A 44 -4.00 0.68 2.10
N ILE A 45 -4.15 1.92 2.61
CA ILE A 45 -5.45 2.54 2.86
C ILE A 45 -6.17 2.81 1.54
N ALA A 46 -5.48 3.42 0.57
CA ALA A 46 -6.06 3.75 -0.73
C ALA A 46 -6.55 2.49 -1.46
N VAL A 47 -5.70 1.47 -1.53
CA VAL A 47 -6.01 0.25 -2.28
C VAL A 47 -7.06 -0.63 -1.56
N ASP A 48 -7.11 -0.62 -0.22
CA ASP A 48 -8.20 -1.26 0.52
C ASP A 48 -9.56 -0.59 0.22
N GLN A 49 -9.61 0.75 0.18
CA GLN A 49 -10.80 1.52 -0.20
C GLN A 49 -11.24 1.21 -1.64
N ILE A 50 -10.31 1.25 -2.59
CA ILE A 50 -10.59 0.91 -4.00
C ILE A 50 -11.16 -0.51 -4.12
N THR A 51 -10.52 -1.47 -3.48
CA THR A 51 -10.95 -2.88 -3.52
C THR A 51 -12.37 -3.06 -2.99
N LYS A 52 -12.72 -2.38 -1.89
CA LYS A 52 -14.06 -2.41 -1.31
C LYS A 52 -15.09 -1.72 -2.20
N GLN A 53 -14.81 -0.49 -2.64
CA GLN A 53 -15.76 0.34 -3.37
C GLN A 53 -16.04 -0.19 -4.76
N LEU A 54 -15.04 -0.72 -5.46
CA LEU A 54 -15.20 -1.37 -6.75
C LEU A 54 -15.72 -2.82 -6.62
N GLY A 55 -15.82 -3.37 -5.41
CA GLY A 55 -16.28 -4.74 -5.17
C GLY A 55 -15.38 -5.79 -5.82
N LEU A 56 -14.05 -5.55 -5.86
CA LEU A 56 -13.11 -6.47 -6.46
C LEU A 56 -13.13 -7.83 -5.75
N GLU A 57 -13.10 -8.91 -6.51
CA GLU A 57 -13.11 -10.27 -6.00
C GLU A 57 -11.69 -10.81 -5.77
N LEU A 58 -11.54 -11.70 -4.80
CA LEU A 58 -10.25 -12.34 -4.51
C LEU A 58 -9.83 -13.22 -5.69
N HIS A 59 -8.83 -12.75 -6.42
CA HIS A 59 -8.24 -13.45 -7.56
C HIS A 59 -7.25 -14.53 -7.11
N GLY A 60 -6.43 -14.22 -6.09
CA GLY A 60 -5.48 -15.17 -5.54
C GLY A 60 -4.64 -14.60 -4.40
N SER A 61 -3.66 -15.38 -3.98
CA SER A 61 -2.72 -15.00 -2.92
C SER A 61 -1.29 -15.33 -3.27
N ILE A 62 -0.35 -14.54 -2.73
CA ILE A 62 1.08 -14.81 -2.83
C ILE A 62 1.54 -15.35 -1.49
N VAL A 63 2.15 -16.53 -1.50
CA VAL A 63 2.67 -17.21 -0.31
C VAL A 63 4.17 -17.38 -0.39
N SER A 64 4.84 -17.25 0.76
CA SER A 64 6.29 -17.43 0.88
C SER A 64 6.67 -17.88 2.27
N GLU A 65 7.72 -18.71 2.37
CA GLU A 65 8.37 -19.04 3.64
C GLU A 65 9.18 -17.86 4.20
N ASP A 66 9.53 -16.87 3.35
CA ASP A 66 10.26 -15.67 3.72
C ASP A 66 9.36 -14.59 4.32
N PHE A 67 8.03 -14.75 4.27
CA PHE A 67 7.11 -13.82 4.90
C PHE A 67 7.08 -13.98 6.43
N PRO A 68 6.72 -12.93 7.18
CA PRO A 68 6.59 -13.04 8.63
C PRO A 68 5.63 -14.17 9.01
N PRO A 69 5.94 -14.97 10.06
CA PRO A 69 5.09 -16.08 10.50
C PRO A 69 3.88 -15.57 11.28
N VAL A 70 3.01 -14.84 10.60
CA VAL A 70 1.77 -14.26 11.12
C VAL A 70 0.58 -14.73 10.31
N THR A 71 -0.58 -14.69 10.91
CA THR A 71 -1.83 -15.07 10.28
C THR A 71 -2.78 -13.88 10.26
N SER A 72 -3.29 -13.54 9.09
CA SER A 72 -4.37 -12.57 8.95
C SER A 72 -5.74 -13.24 9.11
N PHE A 73 -6.71 -12.48 9.56
CA PHE A 73 -8.12 -12.92 9.57
C PHE A 73 -9.05 -11.76 9.24
N HIS A 74 -10.19 -12.08 8.68
CA HIS A 74 -11.27 -11.14 8.40
C HIS A 74 -12.61 -11.83 8.72
N ASP A 75 -13.47 -11.16 9.46
CA ASP A 75 -14.78 -11.71 9.91
C ASP A 75 -14.70 -13.11 10.51
N GLY A 76 -13.67 -13.33 11.33
CA GLY A 76 -13.45 -14.61 12.03
C GLY A 76 -12.91 -15.75 11.16
N ARG A 77 -12.52 -15.46 9.90
CA ARG A 77 -11.90 -16.43 8.99
C ARG A 77 -10.46 -16.08 8.72
N VAL A 78 -9.60 -17.08 8.73
CA VAL A 78 -8.18 -16.95 8.33
C VAL A 78 -8.10 -16.64 6.84
N ARG A 79 -7.18 -15.73 6.48
CA ARG A 79 -6.83 -15.40 5.09
C ARG A 79 -5.33 -15.22 4.95
N ASP A 80 -4.83 -15.36 3.73
CA ASP A 80 -3.44 -15.09 3.40
C ASP A 80 -3.11 -13.61 3.60
N THR A 81 -1.86 -13.31 3.98
CA THR A 81 -1.42 -11.95 4.26
C THR A 81 -1.20 -11.12 3.01
N VAL A 82 -0.74 -11.73 1.91
CA VAL A 82 -0.54 -11.06 0.61
C VAL A 82 -1.57 -11.57 -0.37
N ARG A 83 -2.35 -10.68 -0.95
CA ARG A 83 -3.52 -11.01 -1.76
C ARG A 83 -3.57 -10.16 -3.01
N VAL A 84 -4.15 -10.75 -4.05
CA VAL A 84 -4.48 -10.09 -5.31
C VAL A 84 -6.00 -10.15 -5.49
N TYR A 85 -6.61 -8.99 -5.71
CA TYR A 85 -8.02 -8.88 -6.07
C TYR A 85 -8.13 -8.35 -7.50
N ALA A 86 -9.22 -8.65 -8.18
CA ALA A 86 -9.46 -8.14 -9.52
C ALA A 86 -10.95 -7.94 -9.79
N GLY A 87 -11.26 -7.09 -10.77
CA GLY A 87 -12.59 -6.83 -11.29
C GLY A 87 -12.56 -6.58 -12.78
N GLU A 88 -13.71 -6.79 -13.45
CA GLU A 88 -13.83 -6.68 -14.90
C GLU A 88 -14.26 -5.27 -15.35
N ASP A 89 -15.04 -4.56 -14.52
CA ASP A 89 -15.58 -3.23 -14.84
C ASP A 89 -15.64 -2.36 -13.56
N PRO A 90 -14.69 -1.45 -13.38
CA PRO A 90 -13.50 -1.21 -14.21
C PRO A 90 -12.49 -2.37 -14.15
N ALA A 91 -11.70 -2.52 -15.23
CA ALA A 91 -10.66 -3.54 -15.30
C ALA A 91 -9.46 -3.15 -14.41
N VAL A 92 -9.56 -3.51 -13.14
CA VAL A 92 -8.58 -3.18 -12.09
C VAL A 92 -8.16 -4.45 -11.36
N MET A 93 -6.86 -4.54 -11.09
CA MET A 93 -6.26 -5.55 -10.22
C MET A 93 -5.56 -4.84 -9.06
N THR A 94 -5.67 -5.36 -7.84
CA THR A 94 -4.97 -4.79 -6.69
C THR A 94 -4.07 -5.82 -6.02
N LEU A 95 -2.85 -5.40 -5.63
CA LEU A 95 -1.92 -6.18 -4.82
C LEU A 95 -1.86 -5.59 -3.41
N GLN A 96 -2.24 -6.37 -2.42
CA GLN A 96 -2.36 -5.94 -1.02
C GLN A 96 -1.58 -6.82 -0.07
N SER A 97 -1.13 -6.24 1.05
CA SER A 97 -0.59 -7.01 2.17
C SER A 97 -1.04 -6.42 3.51
N ASP A 98 -1.40 -7.31 4.46
CA ASP A 98 -1.71 -6.90 5.84
C ASP A 98 -0.42 -6.68 6.67
N VAL A 99 0.74 -7.04 6.15
CA VAL A 99 2.03 -6.93 6.84
C VAL A 99 3.10 -6.35 5.91
N PRO A 100 4.09 -5.62 6.46
CA PRO A 100 5.22 -5.17 5.67
C PRO A 100 6.00 -6.34 5.05
N ILE A 101 6.39 -6.21 3.80
CA ILE A 101 7.23 -7.19 3.11
C ILE A 101 8.67 -7.06 3.65
N PRO A 102 9.25 -8.14 4.23
CA PRO A 102 10.60 -8.07 4.74
C PRO A 102 11.62 -7.93 3.60
N PRO A 103 12.75 -7.25 3.83
CA PRO A 103 13.76 -7.03 2.80
C PRO A 103 14.27 -8.31 2.13
N SER A 104 14.28 -9.44 2.85
CA SER A 104 14.66 -10.75 2.32
C SER A 104 13.69 -11.30 1.27
N ALA A 105 12.41 -10.92 1.33
CA ALA A 105 11.37 -11.41 0.44
C ALA A 105 11.07 -10.46 -0.74
N VAL A 106 11.65 -9.24 -0.75
CA VAL A 106 11.34 -8.24 -1.78
C VAL A 106 11.65 -8.74 -3.18
N GLY A 107 12.84 -9.29 -3.41
CA GLY A 107 13.24 -9.75 -4.74
C GLY A 107 12.42 -10.94 -5.23
N SER A 108 12.12 -11.90 -4.36
CA SER A 108 11.31 -13.07 -4.71
C SER A 108 9.83 -12.71 -4.93
N LEU A 109 9.28 -11.75 -4.16
CA LEU A 109 7.94 -11.22 -4.40
C LEU A 109 7.86 -10.52 -5.76
N SER A 110 8.82 -9.65 -6.07
CA SER A 110 8.86 -8.94 -7.34
C SER A 110 8.94 -9.90 -8.53
N GLN A 111 9.80 -10.91 -8.45
CA GLN A 111 9.87 -11.95 -9.47
C GLN A 111 8.57 -12.77 -9.60
N CYS A 112 7.88 -13.07 -8.50
CA CYS A 112 6.58 -13.74 -8.54
C CYS A 112 5.54 -12.89 -9.27
N VAL A 113 5.47 -11.58 -8.97
CA VAL A 113 4.56 -10.66 -9.67
C VAL A 113 4.85 -10.63 -11.16
N LEU A 114 6.13 -10.55 -11.57
CA LEU A 114 6.49 -10.54 -12.98
C LEU A 114 6.28 -11.88 -13.70
N ASN A 115 6.54 -13.00 -13.03
CA ASN A 115 6.44 -14.30 -13.68
C ASN A 115 5.03 -14.87 -13.72
N ASP A 116 4.23 -14.59 -12.67
CA ASP A 116 2.94 -15.22 -12.46
C ASP A 116 1.76 -14.30 -12.77
N LEU A 117 1.96 -12.96 -12.72
CA LEU A 117 0.90 -11.97 -12.89
C LEU A 117 1.10 -11.03 -14.07
N ALA A 118 2.32 -10.86 -14.61
CA ALA A 118 2.59 -9.87 -15.65
C ALA A 118 1.78 -10.05 -16.94
N ASP A 119 1.45 -11.29 -17.29
CA ASP A 119 0.59 -11.59 -18.44
C ASP A 119 -0.90 -11.30 -18.18
N GLN A 120 -1.26 -10.86 -16.96
CA GLN A 120 -2.64 -10.64 -16.51
C GLN A 120 -2.97 -9.17 -16.32
N PHE A 121 -2.02 -8.24 -16.53
CA PHE A 121 -2.26 -6.80 -16.51
C PHE A 121 -1.44 -6.10 -17.61
N ASP A 122 -1.95 -4.98 -18.11
CA ASP A 122 -1.29 -4.23 -19.19
C ASP A 122 -0.33 -3.17 -18.65
N ARG A 123 -0.62 -2.62 -17.49
CA ARG A 123 0.20 -1.61 -16.83
C ARG A 123 0.06 -1.69 -15.31
N ALA A 124 1.04 -1.13 -14.61
CA ALA A 124 1.01 -1.06 -13.16
C ALA A 124 1.08 0.37 -12.64
N VAL A 125 0.38 0.67 -11.54
CA VAL A 125 0.47 1.91 -10.78
C VAL A 125 0.90 1.58 -9.36
N PHE A 126 2.04 2.10 -8.97
CA PHE A 126 2.64 1.89 -7.66
C PHE A 126 2.46 3.14 -6.80
N LEU A 127 2.15 2.95 -5.50
CA LEU A 127 1.97 4.05 -4.58
C LEU A 127 3.16 4.14 -3.61
N ALA A 128 3.81 5.29 -3.55
CA ALA A 128 4.95 5.53 -2.67
C ALA A 128 4.68 6.71 -1.75
N GLY A 129 4.59 6.46 -0.44
CA GLY A 129 4.54 7.53 0.55
C GLY A 129 5.90 8.23 0.67
N ALA A 130 5.90 9.55 0.72
CA ALA A 130 7.07 10.37 1.01
C ALA A 130 6.77 11.33 2.17
N PRO A 131 7.74 11.66 3.06
CA PRO A 131 7.46 12.58 4.15
C PRO A 131 7.16 13.97 3.61
N ALA A 132 6.08 14.59 4.11
CA ALA A 132 5.81 16.00 3.89
C ALA A 132 6.77 16.84 4.77
N GLU A 133 7.35 17.88 4.21
CA GLU A 133 8.26 18.81 4.93
C GLU A 133 7.47 19.90 5.66
N SER A 134 6.22 20.16 5.23
CA SER A 134 5.30 21.08 5.86
C SER A 134 3.86 20.57 5.75
N GLU A 135 2.94 21.14 6.55
CA GLU A 135 1.51 20.80 6.48
C GLU A 135 0.88 21.16 5.12
N GLU A 136 1.43 22.15 4.43
CA GLU A 136 0.94 22.57 3.12
C GLU A 136 1.22 21.55 2.01
N GLN A 137 2.23 20.68 2.21
CA GLN A 137 2.60 19.63 1.26
C GLN A 137 1.84 18.33 1.48
N LEU A 138 1.12 18.18 2.59
CA LEU A 138 0.33 16.96 2.84
C LEU A 138 -0.69 16.76 1.72
N GLY A 139 -0.72 15.55 1.16
CA GLY A 139 -1.59 15.18 0.06
C GLY A 139 -1.04 15.49 -1.33
N GLU A 140 0.03 16.30 -1.48
CA GLU A 140 0.63 16.54 -2.80
C GLU A 140 1.05 15.23 -3.47
N VAL A 141 0.62 15.05 -4.72
CA VAL A 141 0.94 13.87 -5.55
C VAL A 141 1.84 14.27 -6.70
N SER A 142 2.88 13.48 -6.93
CA SER A 142 3.73 13.60 -8.13
C SER A 142 3.97 12.25 -8.78
N GLY A 143 4.10 12.23 -10.11
CA GLY A 143 4.24 11.02 -10.91
C GLY A 143 5.65 10.75 -11.37
N VAL A 144 6.01 9.46 -11.49
CA VAL A 144 7.22 8.98 -12.18
C VAL A 144 6.78 7.89 -13.15
N ALA A 145 7.26 7.91 -14.37
CA ALA A 145 6.89 6.95 -15.42
C ALA A 145 8.09 6.11 -15.87
N THR A 146 7.84 4.88 -16.32
CA THR A 146 8.85 4.02 -16.95
C THR A 146 8.90 4.17 -18.47
N SER A 147 7.90 4.83 -19.09
CA SER A 147 7.79 5.03 -20.54
C SER A 147 7.20 6.38 -20.88
N ASP A 148 7.45 6.86 -22.11
CA ASP A 148 6.90 8.12 -22.63
C ASP A 148 5.34 8.09 -22.64
N GLU A 149 4.76 6.94 -22.95
CA GLU A 149 3.28 6.75 -22.96
C GLU A 149 2.68 7.00 -21.59
N LEU A 150 3.29 6.47 -20.52
CA LEU A 150 2.82 6.72 -19.16
C LEU A 150 3.14 8.13 -18.67
N GLU A 151 4.21 8.76 -19.13
CA GLU A 151 4.47 10.17 -18.88
C GLU A 151 3.35 11.04 -19.45
N GLU A 152 2.92 10.77 -20.68
CA GLU A 152 1.80 11.45 -21.32
C GLU A 152 0.47 11.16 -20.57
N ALA A 153 0.25 9.93 -20.11
CA ALA A 153 -0.95 9.57 -19.35
C ALA A 153 -1.01 10.28 -17.99
N ILE A 154 0.10 10.31 -17.24
CA ILE A 154 0.24 11.01 -15.95
C ILE A 154 -0.05 12.50 -16.14
N THR A 155 0.58 13.15 -17.11
CA THR A 155 0.40 14.58 -17.36
C THR A 155 -0.98 14.89 -17.90
N GLY A 156 -1.54 14.00 -18.73
CA GLY A 156 -2.92 14.08 -19.24
C GLY A 156 -3.98 13.97 -18.15
N ALA A 157 -3.71 13.19 -17.09
CA ALA A 157 -4.52 13.10 -15.89
C ALA A 157 -4.38 14.33 -14.96
N GLY A 158 -3.54 15.30 -15.31
CA GLY A 158 -3.31 16.51 -14.50
C GLY A 158 -2.27 16.34 -13.39
N ILE A 159 -1.58 15.20 -13.33
CA ILE A 159 -0.59 14.90 -12.30
C ILE A 159 0.76 15.51 -12.70
N THR A 160 1.40 16.23 -11.79
CA THR A 160 2.74 16.81 -12.02
C THR A 160 3.80 15.72 -11.94
N LEU A 161 4.74 15.71 -12.89
CA LEU A 161 5.90 14.81 -12.81
C LEU A 161 6.84 15.23 -11.68
N ALA A 162 7.47 14.24 -11.04
CA ALA A 162 8.45 14.47 -10.00
C ALA A 162 9.67 15.20 -10.56
N GLU A 163 10.06 16.31 -9.91
CA GLU A 163 11.19 17.12 -10.36
C GLU A 163 12.53 16.62 -9.78
N GLY A 164 13.58 16.83 -10.55
CA GLY A 164 14.96 16.61 -10.12
C GLY A 164 15.39 15.14 -10.15
N THR A 165 16.09 14.71 -9.10
CA THR A 165 16.63 13.33 -8.99
C THR A 165 16.22 12.73 -7.66
N GLY A 166 15.69 11.51 -7.67
CA GLY A 166 15.24 10.81 -6.47
C GLY A 166 15.49 9.31 -6.56
N THR A 167 15.12 8.61 -5.49
CA THR A 167 15.14 7.15 -5.41
C THR A 167 13.86 6.67 -4.76
N ILE A 168 13.28 5.59 -5.31
CA ILE A 168 12.16 4.88 -4.73
C ILE A 168 12.72 3.59 -4.15
N GLY A 169 12.52 3.38 -2.85
CA GLY A 169 13.07 2.24 -2.14
C GLY A 169 12.03 1.18 -1.78
N GLY A 170 12.49 0.15 -1.08
CA GLY A 170 11.62 -0.91 -0.56
C GLY A 170 11.07 -1.82 -1.66
N VAL A 171 9.93 -2.44 -1.37
CA VAL A 171 9.25 -3.36 -2.29
C VAL A 171 8.74 -2.64 -3.53
N THR A 172 8.16 -1.46 -3.37
CA THR A 172 7.69 -0.61 -4.48
C THR A 172 8.82 -0.29 -5.47
N GLY A 173 9.99 0.13 -4.96
CA GLY A 173 11.15 0.39 -5.81
C GLY A 173 11.66 -0.83 -6.57
N ALA A 174 11.63 -2.01 -5.96
CA ALA A 174 11.99 -3.26 -6.61
C ALA A 174 11.00 -3.61 -7.73
N LEU A 175 9.70 -3.57 -7.46
CA LEU A 175 8.65 -3.85 -8.44
C LEU A 175 8.74 -2.91 -9.64
N VAL A 176 8.88 -1.60 -9.42
CA VAL A 176 9.03 -0.62 -10.50
C VAL A 176 10.27 -0.87 -11.33
N ASN A 177 11.41 -1.14 -10.67
CA ASN A 177 12.65 -1.43 -11.39
C ASN A 177 12.53 -2.70 -12.25
N ASP A 178 11.91 -3.73 -11.74
CA ASP A 178 11.74 -4.98 -12.46
C ASP A 178 10.72 -4.82 -13.61
N CYS A 179 9.64 -4.04 -13.45
CA CYS A 179 8.75 -3.65 -14.54
C CYS A 179 9.53 -2.89 -15.63
N TYR A 180 10.36 -1.91 -15.25
CA TYR A 180 11.20 -1.16 -16.19
C TYR A 180 12.16 -2.04 -16.97
N GLN A 181 12.80 -3.03 -16.32
CA GLN A 181 13.71 -3.98 -16.97
C GLN A 181 12.99 -4.97 -17.89
N ALA A 182 11.73 -5.24 -17.64
CA ALA A 182 10.88 -6.17 -18.40
C ALA A 182 10.06 -5.45 -19.49
N ASP A 183 10.26 -4.15 -19.70
CA ASP A 183 9.47 -3.31 -20.63
C ASP A 183 7.93 -3.34 -20.31
N ILE A 184 7.57 -3.54 -19.03
CA ILE A 184 6.19 -3.46 -18.56
C ILE A 184 5.89 -2.00 -18.19
N PRO A 185 4.85 -1.37 -18.77
CA PRO A 185 4.48 0.00 -18.45
C PRO A 185 4.13 0.15 -16.97
N ALA A 186 4.85 1.03 -16.26
CA ALA A 186 4.63 1.26 -14.85
C ALA A 186 4.74 2.76 -14.48
N ALA A 187 3.81 3.22 -13.65
CA ALA A 187 3.81 4.53 -13.04
C ALA A 187 4.02 4.44 -11.53
N VAL A 188 4.68 5.43 -10.94
CA VAL A 188 4.72 5.60 -9.47
C VAL A 188 4.08 6.91 -9.12
N LEU A 189 3.10 6.88 -8.23
CA LEU A 189 2.51 8.06 -7.61
C LEU A 189 3.17 8.27 -6.24
N ILE A 190 3.95 9.33 -6.12
CA ILE A 190 4.62 9.71 -4.87
C ILE A 190 3.70 10.68 -4.13
N VAL A 191 3.27 10.27 -2.93
CA VAL A 191 2.30 11.01 -2.12
C VAL A 191 2.96 11.57 -0.88
N ARG A 192 2.86 12.87 -0.66
CA ARG A 192 3.35 13.52 0.55
C ARG A 192 2.43 13.22 1.72
N SER A 193 2.94 12.55 2.73
CA SER A 193 2.14 12.07 3.86
C SER A 193 2.84 12.22 5.20
N ASN A 194 2.07 12.01 6.28
CA ASN A 194 2.64 11.95 7.62
C ASN A 194 3.46 10.66 7.78
N PRO A 195 4.76 10.75 8.14
CA PRO A 195 5.62 9.55 8.23
C PRO A 195 5.41 8.68 9.48
N TYR A 196 4.66 9.17 10.48
CA TYR A 196 4.62 8.55 11.82
C TYR A 196 3.30 7.86 12.14
N ILE A 197 2.24 8.18 11.41
CA ILE A 197 0.89 7.66 11.66
C ILE A 197 0.19 7.38 10.34
N PRO A 198 -0.85 6.51 10.34
CA PRO A 198 -1.72 6.34 9.18
C PRO A 198 -2.28 7.68 8.70
N ASP A 199 -2.30 7.87 7.39
CA ASP A 199 -2.74 9.12 6.75
C ASP A 199 -3.87 8.88 5.73
N PRO A 200 -5.14 8.71 6.21
CA PRO A 200 -6.28 8.52 5.32
C PRO A 200 -6.57 9.75 4.45
N SER A 201 -6.15 10.96 4.88
CA SER A 201 -6.30 12.16 4.06
C SER A 201 -5.44 12.06 2.80
N ALA A 202 -4.14 11.75 2.95
CA ALA A 202 -3.25 11.55 1.82
C ALA A 202 -3.67 10.35 0.93
N ALA A 203 -4.27 9.32 1.53
CA ALA A 203 -4.85 8.20 0.77
C ALA A 203 -6.05 8.65 -0.07
N ARG A 204 -6.92 9.50 0.49
CA ARG A 204 -8.02 10.12 -0.24
C ARG A 204 -7.51 10.99 -1.39
N ASP A 205 -6.55 11.87 -1.11
CA ASP A 205 -6.01 12.79 -2.10
C ASP A 205 -5.40 12.04 -3.30
N VAL A 206 -4.65 10.96 -3.07
CA VAL A 206 -4.09 10.14 -4.19
C VAL A 206 -5.17 9.40 -4.97
N ILE A 207 -6.27 9.01 -4.35
CA ILE A 207 -7.41 8.41 -5.07
C ILE A 207 -8.05 9.45 -5.98
N GLU A 208 -8.54 10.57 -5.41
CA GLU A 208 -9.35 11.56 -6.12
C GLU A 208 -8.53 12.36 -7.15
N GLU A 209 -7.28 12.73 -6.80
CA GLU A 209 -6.47 13.61 -7.64
C GLU A 209 -5.59 12.88 -8.66
N ALA A 210 -5.36 11.56 -8.45
CA ALA A 210 -4.43 10.84 -9.30
C ALA A 210 -4.95 9.50 -9.83
N LEU A 211 -5.44 8.60 -8.96
CA LEU A 211 -5.83 7.27 -9.41
C LEU A 211 -7.11 7.29 -10.24
N GLU A 212 -8.14 8.01 -9.81
CA GLU A 212 -9.40 8.12 -10.56
C GLU A 212 -9.18 8.67 -11.98
N PRO A 213 -8.48 9.79 -12.20
CA PRO A 213 -8.26 10.30 -13.54
C PRO A 213 -7.27 9.47 -14.38
N LEU A 214 -6.32 8.74 -13.74
CA LEU A 214 -5.32 7.94 -14.44
C LEU A 214 -5.85 6.55 -14.86
N VAL A 215 -6.73 5.95 -14.03
CA VAL A 215 -7.23 4.58 -14.18
C VAL A 215 -8.69 4.55 -14.62
N GLU A 216 -9.37 5.72 -14.64
CA GLU A 216 -10.74 5.91 -15.13
C GLU A 216 -11.80 5.15 -14.30
N PHE A 217 -11.76 5.31 -12.99
CA PHE A 217 -12.84 4.90 -12.08
C PHE A 217 -13.27 6.07 -11.20
N ASP A 218 -14.37 5.91 -10.47
CA ASP A 218 -14.89 6.88 -9.49
C ASP A 218 -15.44 6.11 -8.29
N ILE A 219 -15.00 6.45 -7.07
CA ILE A 219 -15.38 5.77 -5.83
C ILE A 219 -15.70 6.75 -4.71
N ASP A 220 -16.48 6.27 -3.74
CA ASP A 220 -16.78 7.05 -2.53
C ASP A 220 -15.60 7.01 -1.55
N THR A 221 -15.10 8.18 -1.18
CA THR A 221 -13.98 8.37 -0.24
C THR A 221 -14.42 9.01 1.09
N GLU A 222 -15.72 9.15 1.37
CA GLU A 222 -16.25 9.78 2.59
C GLU A 222 -15.75 9.06 3.86
N GLU A 223 -15.64 7.73 3.83
CA GLU A 223 -15.09 6.95 4.95
C GLU A 223 -13.65 7.36 5.29
N LEU A 224 -12.82 7.68 4.29
CA LEU A 224 -11.44 8.13 4.52
C LEU A 224 -11.40 9.52 5.16
N LEU A 225 -12.32 10.40 4.79
CA LEU A 225 -12.47 11.71 5.42
C LEU A 225 -12.84 11.57 6.89
N GLU A 226 -13.82 10.73 7.22
CA GLU A 226 -14.23 10.45 8.61
C GLU A 226 -13.07 9.89 9.44
N GLN A 227 -12.31 8.96 8.90
CA GLN A 227 -11.12 8.40 9.55
C GLN A 227 -10.04 9.46 9.80
N ALA A 228 -9.77 10.32 8.83
CA ALA A 228 -8.83 11.42 8.97
C ALA A 228 -9.24 12.40 10.08
N GLU A 229 -10.51 12.77 10.15
CA GLU A 229 -11.04 13.62 11.22
C GLU A 229 -10.93 12.97 12.60
N GLU A 230 -11.18 11.67 12.72
CA GLU A 230 -11.03 10.95 13.99
C GLU A 230 -9.58 10.95 14.46
N ILE A 231 -8.62 10.68 13.56
CA ILE A 231 -7.20 10.75 13.86
C ILE A 231 -6.80 12.16 14.33
N GLN A 232 -7.29 13.21 13.68
CA GLN A 232 -7.01 14.58 14.08
C GLN A 232 -7.59 14.91 15.47
N ARG A 233 -8.81 14.48 15.76
CA ARG A 233 -9.43 14.64 17.10
C ARG A 233 -8.61 13.95 18.18
N GLN A 234 -8.15 12.71 17.93
CA GLN A 234 -7.31 11.97 18.87
C GLN A 234 -5.97 12.67 19.13
N LYS A 235 -5.31 13.21 18.08
CA LYS A 235 -4.08 14.00 18.21
C LYS A 235 -4.28 15.22 19.11
N GLN A 236 -5.37 15.98 18.90
CA GLN A 236 -5.67 17.15 19.70
C GLN A 236 -5.89 16.79 21.17
N GLN A 237 -6.64 15.73 21.45
CA GLN A 237 -6.86 15.26 22.82
C GLN A 237 -5.57 14.85 23.52
N ILE A 238 -4.68 14.13 22.83
CA ILE A 238 -3.37 13.73 23.38
C ILE A 238 -2.52 14.98 23.65
N ALA A 239 -2.49 15.95 22.72
CA ALA A 239 -1.75 17.20 22.90
C ALA A 239 -2.26 18.01 24.09
N GLU A 240 -3.58 18.13 24.27
CA GLU A 240 -4.19 18.80 25.42
C GLU A 240 -3.88 18.09 26.75
N GLN A 241 -3.93 16.75 26.78
CA GLN A 241 -3.56 15.98 27.95
C GLN A 241 -2.09 16.20 28.34
N LEU A 242 -1.19 16.16 27.35
CA LEU A 242 0.23 16.40 27.60
C LEU A 242 0.49 17.82 28.15
N GLN A 243 -0.21 18.83 27.62
CA GLN A 243 -0.11 20.19 28.14
C GLN A 243 -0.61 20.30 29.58
N GLN A 244 -1.71 19.62 29.93
CA GLN A 244 -2.24 19.59 31.30
C GLN A 244 -1.23 18.93 32.27
N TYR A 245 -0.65 17.79 31.90
CA TYR A 245 0.38 17.13 32.71
C TYR A 245 1.61 18.04 32.94
N GLN A 246 2.08 18.75 31.91
CA GLN A 246 3.20 19.67 32.04
C GLN A 246 2.87 20.88 32.96
N GLN A 247 1.63 21.36 32.94
CA GLN A 247 1.18 22.44 33.83
C GLN A 247 1.08 21.99 35.27
N GLU A 248 0.55 20.78 35.54
CA GLU A 248 0.48 20.19 36.88
C GLU A 248 1.86 19.93 37.49
N GLU A 249 2.85 19.53 36.69
CA GLU A 249 4.23 19.37 37.18
C GLU A 249 4.92 20.71 37.47
N THR A 250 4.48 21.81 36.86
CA THR A 250 5.11 23.13 37.00
C THR A 250 4.50 23.94 38.15
N GLU A 251 3.35 23.53 38.72
CA GLU A 251 2.82 24.17 39.92
C GLU A 251 3.65 23.79 41.17
N PRO A 252 4.33 24.75 41.84
CA PRO A 252 5.08 24.49 43.05
C PRO A 252 4.11 24.01 44.13
N ARG A 253 4.27 22.76 44.63
CA ARG A 253 3.59 22.29 45.82
C ARG A 253 3.89 23.29 46.95
N GLN A 254 2.91 24.10 47.27
CA GLN A 254 2.94 24.93 48.48
C GLN A 254 3.01 23.95 49.69
N THR A 255 4.19 23.69 50.15
CA THR A 255 4.41 23.09 51.48
C THR A 255 3.84 24.08 52.51
N ALA A 256 2.64 23.81 52.97
CA ALA A 256 2.09 24.44 54.16
C ALA A 256 2.98 24.09 55.33
N GLY A 257 3.95 24.95 55.66
CA GLY A 257 4.70 24.93 56.90
C GLY A 257 3.77 25.14 58.07
N MET A 258 3.36 24.11 58.79
CA MET A 258 2.87 24.21 60.14
C MET A 258 4.08 24.23 61.07
N PHE A 259 4.39 25.43 61.49
CA PHE A 259 5.15 25.63 62.75
C PHE A 259 4.15 25.95 63.86
N GLN A 260 4.10 25.07 64.85
CA GLN A 260 3.84 25.43 66.24
C GLN A 260 4.84 24.70 67.10
#